data_4c3fd9dcd46a0e764143a9ed2fe689b2
#
_entry.id   4c3fd9dcd46a0e764143a9ed2fe689b2
#
_cell.length_a   1.000
_cell.length_b   1.000
_cell.length_c   1.000
_cell.angle_alpha   90.00
_cell.angle_beta   90.00
_cell.angle_gamma   90.00
#
_symmetry.space_group_name_H-M   'P 1'
#
loop_
_entity.id
_entity.type
_entity.pdbx_description
1 polymer ?
#
loop_
_entity_poly.entity_id
_entity_poly.type
_entity_poly.pdbx_seq_one_letter_code
_entity_poly.pdbx_strand_id
1 'polypeptide(L)' 'WSPQMSTDLSLARTHAFHLARTLMVPVTLFRSGDEFGVLPSDEIEDGEVETITEFDPFEYGPAH' A
#
# COMPACT_ATOMS: atom_id res chain seq x y z
N TRP A 1 -14.12 0.30 1.85
CA TRP A 1 -12.83 1.00 1.93
C TRP A 1 -12.52 1.69 0.60
N SER A 2 -12.12 2.94 0.65
CA SER A 2 -11.73 3.70 -0.53
C SER A 2 -10.20 3.88 -0.52
N PRO A 3 -9.51 3.55 -1.61
CA PRO A 3 -8.07 3.72 -1.64
C PRO A 3 -7.67 5.20 -1.63
N GLN A 4 -6.57 5.50 -0.99
CA GLN A 4 -5.96 6.81 -1.03
C GLN A 4 -5.15 6.90 -2.32
N MET A 5 -5.53 7.79 -3.21
CA MET A 5 -4.85 7.93 -4.49
C MET A 5 -3.95 9.16 -4.48
N SER A 6 -2.80 9.04 -5.11
CA SER A 6 -1.83 10.13 -5.18
C SER A 6 -1.04 10.00 -6.48
N THR A 7 -0.62 11.12 -7.04
CA THR A 7 0.29 11.12 -8.18
C THR A 7 1.75 11.12 -7.73
N ASP A 8 1.99 11.19 -6.43
CA ASP A 8 3.33 11.20 -5.85
C ASP A 8 3.64 9.83 -5.24
N LEU A 9 4.59 9.12 -5.83
CA LEU A 9 4.96 7.79 -5.36
C LEU A 9 5.51 7.81 -3.93
N SER A 10 6.33 8.82 -3.60
CA SER A 10 6.88 8.94 -2.25
C SER A 10 5.79 9.10 -1.21
N LEU A 11 4.80 9.91 -1.53
CA LEU A 11 3.68 10.11 -0.62
C LEU A 11 2.85 8.84 -0.48
N ALA A 12 2.62 8.13 -1.59
CA ALA A 12 1.88 6.89 -1.56
C ALA A 12 2.59 5.83 -0.72
N ARG A 13 3.91 5.76 -0.84
CA ARG A 13 4.71 4.82 -0.03
C ARG A 13 4.60 5.13 1.45
N THR A 14 4.66 6.41 1.80
CA THR A 14 4.51 6.83 3.19
C THR A 14 3.13 6.44 3.72
N HIS A 15 2.10 6.67 2.92
CA HIS A 15 0.74 6.28 3.30
C HIS A 15 0.63 4.78 3.50
N ALA A 16 1.23 3.99 2.60
CA ALA A 16 1.17 2.53 2.70
C ALA A 16 1.82 2.06 4.00
N PHE A 17 2.98 2.62 4.32
CA PHE A 17 3.70 2.25 5.53
C PHE A 17 2.87 2.58 6.79
N HIS A 18 2.33 3.79 6.84
CA HIS A 18 1.51 4.21 7.97
C HIS A 18 0.26 3.38 8.10
N LEU A 19 -0.39 3.09 6.97
CA LEU A 19 -1.61 2.30 6.98
C LEU A 19 -1.35 0.88 7.47
N ALA A 20 -0.26 0.27 7.01
CA ALA A 20 0.10 -1.07 7.44
C ALA A 20 0.32 -1.10 8.96
N ARG A 21 0.99 -0.11 9.49
CA ARG A 21 1.26 -0.05 10.94
C ARG A 21 -0.01 0.26 11.74
N THR A 22 -0.87 1.09 11.20
CA THR A 22 -2.11 1.45 11.88
C THR A 22 -3.08 0.28 11.93
N LEU A 23 -3.23 -0.42 10.82
CA LEU A 23 -4.17 -1.54 10.73
C LEU A 23 -3.55 -2.85 11.19
N MET A 24 -2.22 -2.91 11.26
CA MET A 24 -1.48 -4.12 11.61
C MET A 24 -1.77 -5.27 10.65
N VAL A 25 -1.95 -4.94 9.37
CA VAL A 25 -2.15 -5.91 8.31
C VAL A 25 -1.30 -5.51 7.11
N PRO A 26 -0.95 -6.46 6.24
CA PRO A 26 -0.20 -6.11 5.02
C PRO A 26 -1.02 -5.15 4.15
N VAL A 27 -0.32 -4.19 3.56
CA VAL A 27 -0.93 -3.19 2.69
C VAL A 27 -0.19 -3.21 1.36
N THR A 28 -0.93 -3.18 0.27
CA THR A 28 -0.36 -3.19 -1.07
C THR A 28 -0.36 -1.78 -1.66
N LEU A 29 0.80 -1.37 -2.17
CA LEU A 29 0.94 -0.16 -2.94
C LEU A 29 0.81 -0.55 -4.41
N PHE A 30 -0.10 0.08 -5.14
CA PHE A 30 -0.37 -0.26 -6.52
C PHE A 30 -0.43 1.01 -7.38
N ARG A 31 -0.36 0.82 -8.68
CA ARG A 31 -0.52 1.90 -9.64
C ARG A 31 -1.76 1.65 -10.48
N SER A 32 -2.54 2.71 -10.68
CA SER A 32 -3.71 2.68 -11.54
C SER A 32 -3.64 3.91 -12.45
N GLY A 33 -3.31 3.70 -13.72
CA GLY A 33 -3.11 4.81 -14.65
C GLY A 33 -1.92 5.66 -14.23
N ASP A 34 -2.16 6.94 -13.98
CA ASP A 34 -1.13 7.88 -13.58
C ASP A 34 -1.07 8.08 -12.06
N GLU A 35 -1.84 7.32 -11.32
CA GLU A 35 -1.93 7.52 -9.89
C GLU A 35 -1.46 6.28 -9.14
N PHE A 36 -1.07 6.50 -7.89
CA PHE A 36 -0.66 5.43 -6.97
C PHE A 36 -1.68 5.35 -5.86
N GLY A 37 -1.99 4.15 -5.41
CA GLY A 37 -2.95 3.96 -4.35
C GLY A 37 -2.50 2.87 -3.40
N VAL A 38 -3.15 2.80 -2.24
CA VAL A 38 -2.86 1.79 -1.24
C VAL A 38 -4.15 1.16 -0.74
N LEU A 39 -4.11 -0.15 -0.55
CA LEU A 39 -5.23 -0.90 -0.01
C LEU A 39 -4.68 -2.03 0.84
N PRO A 40 -5.43 -2.47 1.87
CA PRO A 40 -5.07 -3.72 2.54
C PRO A 40 -4.93 -4.83 1.48
N SER A 41 -3.92 -5.66 1.64
CA SER A 41 -3.61 -6.65 0.61
C SER A 41 -4.75 -7.60 0.30
N ASP A 42 -5.60 -7.89 1.27
CA ASP A 42 -6.73 -8.78 1.06
C ASP A 42 -7.90 -8.13 0.32
N GLU A 43 -7.82 -6.82 0.09
CA GLU A 43 -8.84 -6.10 -0.67
C GLU A 43 -8.43 -5.78 -2.09
N ILE A 44 -7.20 -6.14 -2.47
CA ILE A 44 -6.72 -5.94 -3.82
C ILE A 44 -7.30 -7.04 -4.72
N GLU A 45 -7.81 -6.64 -5.87
CA GLU A 45 -8.27 -7.58 -6.88
C GLU A 45 -7.18 -7.80 -7.92
N ASP A 46 -6.78 -9.04 -8.08
CA ASP A 46 -5.72 -9.39 -9.02
C ASP A 46 -6.10 -9.05 -10.44
N GLY A 47 -5.14 -8.52 -11.17
CA GLY A 47 -5.30 -8.27 -12.59
C GLY A 47 -5.86 -6.91 -12.96
N GLU A 48 -6.38 -6.17 -12.00
CA GLU A 48 -6.94 -4.86 -12.28
C GLU A 48 -5.97 -3.72 -12.05
N VAL A 49 -4.97 -3.95 -11.22
CA VAL A 49 -4.00 -2.92 -10.89
C VAL A 49 -2.60 -3.51 -10.93
N GLU A 50 -1.62 -2.63 -11.13
CA GLU A 50 -0.22 -3.05 -11.12
C GLU A 50 0.35 -2.90 -9.73
N THR A 51 0.65 -4.02 -9.10
CA THR A 51 1.24 -4.01 -7.77
C THR A 51 2.69 -3.54 -7.83
N ILE A 52 3.02 -2.54 -7.02
CA ILE A 52 4.39 -2.02 -6.94
C ILE A 52 5.14 -2.71 -5.82
N THR A 53 4.57 -2.71 -4.62
CA THR A 53 5.19 -3.36 -3.47
C THR A 53 4.15 -3.60 -2.40
N GLU A 54 4.50 -4.46 -1.45
CA GLU A 54 3.62 -4.75 -0.32
C GLU A 54 4.37 -4.39 0.96
N PHE A 55 3.68 -3.75 1.87
CA PHE A 55 4.23 -3.38 3.18
C PHE A 55 3.64 -4.28 4.25
N ASP A 56 4.49 -5.01 4.92
CA ASP A 56 4.09 -5.93 5.99
C ASP A 56 4.48 -5.31 7.34
N PRO A 57 3.53 -5.02 8.22
CA PRO A 57 3.84 -4.37 9.49
C PRO A 57 4.74 -5.22 10.39
N PHE A 58 4.76 -6.52 10.17
CA PHE A 58 5.57 -7.42 10.99
C PHE A 58 6.99 -7.55 10.47
N GLU A 59 7.21 -7.35 9.16
CA GLU A 59 8.53 -7.43 8.58
C GLU A 59 9.33 -6.17 8.82
N TYR A 60 8.66 -5.04 8.95
CA TYR A 60 9.32 -3.76 9.18
C TYR A 60 9.34 -3.41 10.65
N GLY A 61 9.55 -4.42 11.47
CA GLY A 61 9.66 -4.22 12.88
C GLY A 61 10.99 -3.57 13.27
N PRO A 62 11.16 -3.31 14.57
CA PRO A 62 12.34 -2.58 15.04
C PRO A 62 13.66 -3.31 14.85
N ALA A 63 13.64 -4.55 14.45
CA ALA A 63 14.86 -5.32 14.25
C ALA A 63 15.61 -4.91 12.98
N HIS A 64 15.01 -4.11 12.16
CA HIS A 64 15.62 -3.68 10.91
C HIS A 64 16.31 -2.35 11.01
#